data_6969729d9d2a99a44e5470711bb219de
#
_entry.id   6969729d9d2a99a44e5470711bb219de
#
_cell.length_a   1.000
_cell.length_b   1.000
_cell.length_c   1.000
_cell.angle_alpha   90.00
_cell.angle_beta   90.00
_cell.angle_gamma   90.00
#
_symmetry.space_group_name_H-M   'P 1'
#
loop_
_entity.id
_entity.type
_entity.pdbx_description
1 polymer ?
#
loop_
_entity_poly.entity_id
_entity_poly.type
_entity_poly.pdbx_seq_one_letter_code
_entity_poly.pdbx_strand_id
1 'polypeptide(L)'
;IPPWTDSSLDKQTKRIHDQVPLTRKCIVNQCLFWCDVAQRFKRSLHSKRVAVAPQDSDGNNNQNAQSSSESNFIVGVIGCGSVGSKFVRELVKRDIVKPNQIKISSRTPSRAKQRCGLEVIQSNVEIASHCTILFIFVLPFHFRNFSREIRDAIQGSRPLVVSSLAGFTQMYLQ
;
A
#
# COMPACT_ATOMS: atom_id res chain seq x y z
N ILE A 1 11.48 -37.41 2.32
CA ILE A 1 10.07 -37.23 2.70
C ILE A 1 10.06 -36.84 4.18
N PRO A 2 9.57 -35.66 4.58
CA PRO A 2 9.56 -35.26 5.98
C PRO A 2 8.55 -36.09 6.79
N PRO A 3 8.84 -36.40 8.06
CA PRO A 3 8.06 -37.34 8.88
C PRO A 3 6.78 -36.77 9.53
N TRP A 4 6.18 -35.74 8.96
CA TRP A 4 4.98 -35.07 9.51
C TRP A 4 3.65 -35.52 8.89
N THR A 5 3.57 -36.69 8.37
CA THR A 5 2.29 -37.24 7.90
C THR A 5 1.53 -37.91 9.05
N ASP A 6 1.43 -37.28 10.20
CA ASP A 6 0.63 -37.78 11.28
C ASP A 6 -0.81 -37.27 11.17
N SER A 7 -1.75 -38.17 11.04
CA SER A 7 -3.18 -37.94 10.82
C SER A 7 -3.90 -37.16 11.93
N SER A 8 -3.26 -36.96 13.09
CA SER A 8 -3.85 -36.24 14.23
C SER A 8 -3.57 -34.74 14.22
N LEU A 9 -2.43 -34.31 13.63
CA LEU A 9 -2.18 -32.89 13.34
C LEU A 9 -3.12 -32.35 12.25
N ASP A 10 -3.81 -33.25 11.62
CA ASP A 10 -4.44 -33.05 10.34
C ASP A 10 -5.71 -32.15 10.41
N LYS A 11 -6.56 -32.31 11.38
CA LYS A 11 -7.84 -31.58 11.40
C LYS A 11 -7.70 -30.10 11.76
N GLN A 12 -6.86 -29.75 12.74
CA GLN A 12 -6.65 -28.34 13.11
C GLN A 12 -5.77 -27.61 12.08
N THR A 13 -4.70 -28.27 11.63
CA THR A 13 -3.81 -27.73 10.60
C THR A 13 -4.54 -27.53 9.27
N LYS A 14 -5.39 -28.49 8.89
CA LYS A 14 -6.24 -28.38 7.71
C LYS A 14 -7.27 -27.24 7.83
N ARG A 15 -7.93 -27.09 8.98
CA ARG A 15 -8.83 -25.94 9.24
C ARG A 15 -8.11 -24.61 9.12
N ILE A 16 -6.92 -24.48 9.70
CA ILE A 16 -6.10 -23.25 9.59
C ILE A 16 -5.71 -23.02 8.14
N HIS A 17 -5.24 -24.04 7.44
CA HIS A 17 -4.86 -23.96 6.03
C HIS A 17 -6.04 -23.52 5.14
N ASP A 18 -7.23 -24.05 5.38
CA ASP A 18 -8.45 -23.70 4.64
C ASP A 18 -8.93 -22.26 4.93
N GLN A 19 -8.62 -21.72 6.11
CA GLN A 19 -8.94 -20.33 6.47
C GLN A 19 -7.97 -19.29 5.88
N VAL A 20 -6.72 -19.68 5.57
CA VAL A 20 -5.70 -18.77 5.05
C VAL A 20 -6.14 -18.01 3.78
N PRO A 21 -6.76 -18.64 2.77
CA PRO A 21 -7.22 -17.94 1.58
C PRO A 21 -8.31 -16.90 1.88
N LEU A 22 -9.22 -17.22 2.81
CA LEU A 22 -10.30 -16.34 3.23
C LEU A 22 -9.76 -15.11 3.99
N THR A 23 -8.91 -15.35 4.98
CA THR A 23 -8.25 -14.29 5.75
C THR A 23 -7.46 -13.35 4.83
N ARG A 24 -6.70 -13.91 3.88
CA ARG A 24 -5.99 -13.12 2.88
C ARG A 24 -6.92 -12.26 2.03
N LYS A 25 -8.07 -12.80 1.62
CA LYS A 25 -9.10 -12.07 0.87
C LYS A 25 -9.68 -10.93 1.69
N CYS A 26 -9.97 -11.15 2.97
CA CYS A 26 -10.46 -10.11 3.89
C CYS A 26 -9.45 -8.97 4.05
N ILE A 27 -8.19 -9.27 4.31
CA ILE A 27 -7.13 -8.26 4.45
C ILE A 27 -7.02 -7.42 3.17
N VAL A 28 -6.98 -8.07 2.00
CA VAL A 28 -6.90 -7.36 0.72
C VAL A 28 -8.10 -6.44 0.51
N ASN A 29 -9.33 -6.91 0.78
CA ASN A 29 -10.52 -6.08 0.61
C ASN A 29 -10.54 -4.88 1.58
N GLN A 30 -10.11 -5.04 2.83
CA GLN A 30 -9.97 -3.93 3.78
C GLN A 30 -8.95 -2.90 3.29
N CYS A 31 -7.80 -3.34 2.81
CA CYS A 31 -6.79 -2.44 2.27
C CYS A 31 -7.29 -1.68 1.02
N LEU A 32 -8.04 -2.35 0.14
CA LEU A 32 -8.67 -1.71 -1.02
C LEU A 32 -9.68 -0.64 -0.60
N PHE A 33 -10.50 -0.93 0.40
CA PHE A 33 -11.44 0.02 0.98
C PHE A 33 -10.72 1.27 1.50
N TRP A 34 -9.68 1.13 2.30
CA TRP A 34 -8.92 2.26 2.82
C TRP A 34 -8.22 3.06 1.72
N CYS A 35 -7.74 2.40 0.67
CA CYS A 35 -7.16 3.08 -0.47
C CYS A 35 -8.19 3.95 -1.21
N ASP A 36 -9.38 3.41 -1.47
CA ASP A 36 -10.47 4.15 -2.13
C ASP A 36 -10.95 5.34 -1.27
N VAL A 37 -11.14 5.14 0.03
CA VAL A 37 -11.51 6.20 0.97
C VAL A 37 -10.46 7.31 0.99
N ALA A 38 -9.17 6.98 1.10
CA ALA A 38 -8.10 7.97 1.13
C ALA A 38 -8.00 8.76 -0.18
N GLN A 39 -8.20 8.11 -1.31
CA GLN A 39 -8.20 8.74 -2.62
C GLN A 39 -9.38 9.73 -2.78
N ARG A 40 -10.59 9.31 -2.39
CA ARG A 40 -11.79 10.18 -2.43
C ARG A 40 -11.63 11.37 -1.50
N PHE A 41 -11.11 11.16 -0.30
CA PHE A 41 -10.87 12.23 0.67
C PHE A 41 -9.88 13.26 0.11
N LYS A 42 -8.77 12.82 -0.48
CA LYS A 42 -7.79 13.72 -1.10
C LYS A 42 -8.39 14.51 -2.26
N ARG A 43 -9.19 13.89 -3.11
CA ARG A 43 -9.92 14.58 -4.20
C ARG A 43 -10.87 15.64 -3.66
N SER A 44 -11.63 15.33 -2.61
CA SER A 44 -12.56 16.28 -1.97
C SER A 44 -11.85 17.48 -1.37
N LEU A 45 -10.71 17.29 -0.71
CA LEU A 45 -9.91 18.38 -0.17
C LEU A 45 -9.34 19.29 -1.27
N HIS A 46 -8.91 18.71 -2.38
CA HIS A 46 -8.39 19.46 -3.52
C HIS A 46 -9.48 20.33 -4.15
N SER A 47 -10.66 19.76 -4.38
CA SER A 47 -11.82 20.49 -4.93
C SER A 47 -12.23 21.69 -4.07
N LYS A 48 -12.24 21.53 -2.73
CA LYS A 48 -12.53 22.65 -1.81
C LYS A 48 -11.49 23.75 -1.82
N ARG A 49 -10.19 23.40 -1.98
CA ARG A 49 -9.11 24.41 -2.08
C ARG A 49 -9.19 25.23 -3.35
N VAL A 50 -9.54 24.62 -4.46
CA VAL A 50 -9.72 25.32 -5.75
C VAL A 50 -10.91 26.27 -5.71
N ALA A 51 -11.99 25.92 -5.01
CA ALA A 51 -13.18 26.75 -4.87
C ALA A 51 -13.01 27.99 -3.98
N VAL A 52 -11.97 28.05 -3.14
CA VAL A 52 -11.71 29.17 -2.19
C VAL A 52 -10.60 30.11 -2.68
N ALA A 53 -9.95 29.84 -3.79
CA ALA A 53 -8.95 30.74 -4.36
C ALA A 53 -9.62 32.02 -4.87
N PRO A 54 -9.19 33.24 -4.45
CA PRO A 54 -9.71 34.49 -4.97
C PRO A 54 -9.44 34.54 -6.50
N GLN A 55 -10.48 34.90 -7.24
CA GLN A 55 -10.34 35.20 -8.68
C GLN A 55 -9.72 36.61 -8.79
N ASP A 56 -8.40 36.68 -8.79
CA ASP A 56 -7.74 37.90 -9.27
C ASP A 56 -7.84 37.91 -10.81
N SER A 57 -8.69 38.84 -11.24
CA SER A 57 -8.95 39.17 -12.63
C SER A 57 -7.73 39.85 -13.26
N ASP A 58 -6.87 39.10 -13.93
CA ASP A 58 -6.07 39.65 -15.01
C ASP A 58 -5.92 38.60 -16.11
N GLY A 59 -6.50 38.95 -17.26
CA GLY A 59 -6.57 38.10 -18.43
C GLY A 59 -5.21 37.90 -19.08
N ASN A 60 -4.75 36.67 -19.11
CA ASN A 60 -3.89 36.24 -20.21
C ASN A 60 -4.15 34.75 -20.50
N ASN A 61 -4.65 34.51 -21.71
CA ASN A 61 -4.95 33.22 -22.28
C ASN A 61 -3.68 32.35 -22.39
N ASN A 62 -3.51 31.37 -21.51
CA ASN A 62 -2.67 30.22 -21.81
C ASN A 62 -3.47 28.94 -21.56
N GLN A 63 -4.07 28.41 -22.65
CA GLN A 63 -4.89 27.17 -22.68
C GLN A 63 -4.08 25.88 -22.51
N ASN A 64 -2.98 25.86 -21.79
CA ASN A 64 -2.15 24.68 -21.57
C ASN A 64 -2.05 24.22 -20.11
N ALA A 65 -2.93 24.68 -19.21
CA ALA A 65 -2.89 24.32 -17.78
C ALA A 65 -3.87 23.20 -17.35
N GLN A 66 -4.48 22.50 -18.27
CA GLN A 66 -5.53 21.52 -17.95
C GLN A 66 -5.07 20.08 -17.76
N SER A 67 -3.78 19.76 -17.82
CA SER A 67 -3.29 18.37 -17.69
C SER A 67 -2.46 18.07 -16.43
N SER A 68 -2.26 19.01 -15.50
CA SER A 68 -1.37 18.82 -14.34
C SER A 68 -2.06 18.73 -12.97
N SER A 69 -3.39 18.72 -12.87
CA SER A 69 -4.11 18.63 -11.59
C SER A 69 -4.61 17.24 -11.23
N GLU A 70 -4.14 16.17 -11.87
CA GLU A 70 -4.33 14.83 -11.32
C GLU A 70 -3.60 14.80 -9.97
N SER A 71 -4.39 14.84 -8.88
CA SER A 71 -3.90 14.80 -7.51
C SER A 71 -2.78 13.76 -7.40
N ASN A 72 -1.58 14.18 -6.98
CA ASN A 72 -0.40 13.33 -6.85
C ASN A 72 -0.60 12.29 -5.72
N PHE A 73 -1.59 11.39 -5.93
CA PHE A 73 -1.95 10.34 -5.01
C PHE A 73 -1.07 9.13 -5.29
N ILE A 74 -0.12 8.88 -4.41
CA ILE A 74 0.83 7.78 -4.55
C ILE A 74 0.56 6.72 -3.48
N VAL A 75 0.38 5.50 -3.91
CA VAL A 75 0.22 4.31 -3.06
C VAL A 75 1.58 3.65 -2.89
N GLY A 76 2.09 3.64 -1.67
CA GLY A 76 3.29 2.89 -1.29
C GLY A 76 2.93 1.49 -0.81
N VAL A 77 3.67 0.48 -1.25
CA VAL A 77 3.50 -0.91 -0.82
C VAL A 77 4.85 -1.48 -0.40
N ILE A 78 5.01 -1.79 0.87
CA ILE A 78 6.21 -2.44 1.41
C ILE A 78 5.91 -3.89 1.72
N GLY A 79 6.62 -4.80 1.02
CA GLY A 79 6.42 -6.23 1.13
C GLY A 79 5.47 -6.80 0.06
N CYS A 80 6.03 -7.20 -1.08
CA CYS A 80 5.27 -7.81 -2.18
C CYS A 80 5.28 -9.34 -2.11
N GLY A 81 4.90 -9.89 -0.96
CA GLY A 81 4.64 -11.31 -0.73
C GLY A 81 3.29 -11.76 -1.32
N SER A 82 2.69 -12.82 -0.76
CA SER A 82 1.42 -13.36 -1.25
C SER A 82 0.22 -12.41 -1.04
N VAL A 83 0.23 -11.61 0.04
CA VAL A 83 -0.82 -10.61 0.30
C VAL A 83 -0.58 -9.35 -0.52
N GLY A 84 0.63 -8.76 -0.42
CA GLY A 84 0.96 -7.51 -1.12
C GLY A 84 0.84 -7.63 -2.64
N SER A 85 1.30 -8.73 -3.25
CA SER A 85 1.14 -8.93 -4.70
C SER A 85 -0.32 -9.08 -5.13
N LYS A 86 -1.16 -9.73 -4.31
CA LYS A 86 -2.58 -9.82 -4.58
C LYS A 86 -3.26 -8.46 -4.44
N PHE A 87 -2.91 -7.69 -3.42
CA PHE A 87 -3.41 -6.32 -3.21
C PHE A 87 -3.09 -5.43 -4.42
N VAL A 88 -1.83 -5.39 -4.85
CA VAL A 88 -1.40 -4.60 -6.02
C VAL A 88 -2.18 -4.98 -7.29
N ARG A 89 -2.32 -6.28 -7.57
CA ARG A 89 -3.10 -6.75 -8.72
C ARG A 89 -4.57 -6.34 -8.66
N GLU A 90 -5.18 -6.41 -7.48
CA GLU A 90 -6.57 -5.98 -7.31
C GLU A 90 -6.73 -4.45 -7.43
N LEU A 91 -5.76 -3.64 -6.97
CA LEU A 91 -5.76 -2.18 -7.20
C LEU A 91 -5.81 -1.84 -8.67
N VAL A 92 -4.94 -2.47 -9.47
CA VAL A 92 -4.89 -2.25 -10.93
C VAL A 92 -6.14 -2.81 -11.62
N LYS A 93 -6.54 -4.04 -11.26
CA LYS A 93 -7.71 -4.71 -11.87
C LYS A 93 -9.01 -3.93 -11.66
N ARG A 94 -9.18 -3.29 -10.49
CA ARG A 94 -10.38 -2.50 -10.15
C ARG A 94 -10.27 -1.03 -10.54
N ASP A 95 -9.18 -0.65 -11.20
CA ASP A 95 -8.89 0.74 -11.62
C ASP A 95 -9.03 1.76 -10.47
N ILE A 96 -8.66 1.35 -9.23
CA ILE A 96 -8.70 2.23 -8.07
C ILE A 96 -7.61 3.30 -8.20
N VAL A 97 -6.41 2.90 -8.63
CA VAL A 97 -5.28 3.79 -8.92
C VAL A 97 -4.55 3.34 -10.17
N LYS A 98 -3.95 4.28 -10.88
CA LYS A 98 -3.17 3.98 -12.08
C LYS A 98 -1.85 3.26 -11.73
N PRO A 99 -1.31 2.39 -12.58
CA PRO A 99 -0.05 1.67 -12.33
C PRO A 99 1.13 2.58 -11.96
N ASN A 100 1.24 3.76 -12.59
CA ASN A 100 2.29 4.75 -12.31
C ASN A 100 2.18 5.43 -10.94
N GLN A 101 1.03 5.33 -10.29
CA GLN A 101 0.79 5.83 -8.94
C GLN A 101 1.10 4.80 -7.85
N ILE A 102 1.51 3.58 -8.22
CA ILE A 102 1.84 2.51 -7.28
C ILE A 102 3.36 2.36 -7.21
N LYS A 103 3.92 2.55 -6.02
CA LYS A 103 5.33 2.33 -5.71
C LYS A 103 5.48 1.11 -4.82
N ILE A 104 6.34 0.17 -5.19
CA ILE A 104 6.44 -1.13 -4.51
C ILE A 104 7.87 -1.38 -4.10
N SER A 105 8.09 -1.78 -2.85
CA SER A 105 9.39 -2.31 -2.41
C SER A 105 9.32 -3.77 -1.98
N SER A 106 10.39 -4.50 -2.25
CA SER A 106 10.55 -5.88 -1.83
C SER A 106 12.02 -6.24 -1.71
N ARG A 107 12.36 -7.13 -0.75
CA ARG A 107 13.72 -7.70 -0.63
C ARG A 107 14.12 -8.56 -1.83
N THR A 108 13.16 -9.05 -2.58
CA THR A 108 13.36 -9.85 -3.79
C THR A 108 12.62 -9.22 -4.96
N PRO A 109 13.14 -8.12 -5.56
CA PRO A 109 12.42 -7.33 -6.55
C PRO A 109 12.01 -8.16 -7.80
N SER A 110 12.91 -8.99 -8.34
CA SER A 110 12.63 -9.81 -9.52
C SER A 110 11.44 -10.75 -9.32
N ARG A 111 11.38 -11.42 -8.17
CA ARG A 111 10.26 -12.31 -7.82
C ARG A 111 8.97 -11.55 -7.56
N ALA A 112 9.08 -10.38 -6.96
CA ALA A 112 7.93 -9.50 -6.71
C ALA A 112 7.36 -8.95 -8.01
N LYS A 113 8.20 -8.47 -8.94
CA LYS A 113 7.82 -8.01 -10.28
C LYS A 113 7.08 -9.11 -11.05
N GLN A 114 7.57 -10.34 -11.04
CA GLN A 114 6.90 -11.49 -11.64
C GLN A 114 5.47 -11.72 -11.11
N ARG A 115 5.24 -11.45 -9.80
CA ARG A 115 3.95 -11.67 -9.14
C ARG A 115 2.94 -10.54 -9.34
N CYS A 116 3.39 -9.30 -9.35
CA CYS A 116 2.50 -8.12 -9.40
C CYS A 116 2.43 -7.48 -10.80
N GLY A 117 3.40 -7.73 -11.69
CA GLY A 117 3.45 -7.16 -13.03
C GLY A 117 3.90 -5.70 -13.09
N LEU A 118 4.36 -5.13 -11.99
CA LEU A 118 4.82 -3.74 -11.89
C LEU A 118 6.29 -3.68 -11.50
N GLU A 119 6.92 -2.51 -11.71
CA GLU A 119 8.28 -2.24 -11.24
C GLU A 119 8.35 -2.27 -9.72
N VAL A 120 9.43 -2.87 -9.21
CA VAL A 120 9.67 -3.07 -7.78
C VAL A 120 11.09 -2.63 -7.45
N ILE A 121 11.23 -1.79 -6.44
CA ILE A 121 12.51 -1.32 -5.94
C ILE A 121 12.90 -2.00 -4.62
N GLN A 122 14.12 -1.81 -4.17
CA GLN A 122 14.58 -2.34 -2.88
C GLN A 122 14.44 -1.33 -1.74
N SER A 123 14.39 -0.04 -2.03
CA SER A 123 14.39 1.02 -1.01
C SER A 123 13.03 1.22 -0.37
N ASN A 124 12.89 0.84 0.89
CA ASN A 124 11.69 1.12 1.70
C ASN A 124 11.58 2.61 2.04
N VAL A 125 12.73 3.26 2.27
CA VAL A 125 12.83 4.70 2.60
C VAL A 125 12.28 5.54 1.46
N GLU A 126 12.68 5.24 0.23
CA GLU A 126 12.20 5.96 -0.96
C GLU A 126 10.68 5.87 -1.11
N ILE A 127 10.10 4.69 -0.88
CA ILE A 127 8.64 4.50 -0.90
C ILE A 127 7.98 5.33 0.20
N ALA A 128 8.47 5.22 1.43
CA ALA A 128 7.89 5.90 2.59
C ALA A 128 7.96 7.43 2.47
N SER A 129 9.01 7.97 1.85
CA SER A 129 9.20 9.42 1.68
C SER A 129 8.24 10.07 0.69
N HIS A 130 7.71 9.31 -0.28
CA HIS A 130 6.99 9.89 -1.43
C HIS A 130 5.54 9.43 -1.56
N CYS A 131 5.06 8.56 -0.67
CA CYS A 131 3.69 8.06 -0.76
C CYS A 131 2.67 8.90 0.04
N THR A 132 1.42 8.89 -0.42
CA THR A 132 0.28 9.49 0.30
C THR A 132 -0.31 8.49 1.30
N ILE A 133 -0.35 7.21 0.90
CA ILE A 133 -0.78 6.10 1.74
C ILE A 133 0.23 4.97 1.62
N LEU A 134 0.62 4.39 2.76
CA LEU A 134 1.62 3.34 2.86
C LEU A 134 1.01 2.06 3.40
N PHE A 135 1.05 1.00 2.60
CA PHE A 135 0.62 -0.33 3.01
C PHE A 135 1.83 -1.20 3.36
N ILE A 136 1.80 -1.82 4.55
CA ILE A 136 2.88 -2.65 5.08
C ILE A 136 2.44 -4.11 5.16
N PHE A 137 3.04 -4.97 4.31
CA PHE A 137 2.79 -6.41 4.22
C PHE A 137 4.04 -7.22 4.52
N VAL A 138 4.78 -6.83 5.55
CA VAL A 138 5.96 -7.57 6.01
C VAL A 138 5.58 -8.58 7.09
N LEU A 139 6.43 -9.58 7.30
CA LEU A 139 6.23 -10.53 8.39
C LEU A 139 6.64 -9.91 9.73
N PRO A 140 5.98 -10.27 10.84
CA PRO A 140 6.21 -9.66 12.15
C PRO A 140 7.69 -9.66 12.60
N PHE A 141 8.42 -10.74 12.35
CA PHE A 141 9.83 -10.87 12.76
C PHE A 141 10.80 -9.95 11.99
N HIS A 142 10.36 -9.37 10.86
CA HIS A 142 11.14 -8.35 10.13
C HIS A 142 10.84 -6.92 10.58
N PHE A 143 9.80 -6.73 11.39
CA PHE A 143 9.27 -5.41 11.70
C PHE A 143 10.28 -4.51 12.40
N ARG A 144 11.04 -5.02 13.39
CA ARG A 144 12.01 -4.21 14.14
C ARG A 144 13.07 -3.53 13.27
N ASN A 145 13.65 -4.28 12.32
CA ASN A 145 14.68 -3.74 11.44
C ASN A 145 14.09 -2.76 10.44
N PHE A 146 12.97 -3.15 9.85
CA PHE A 146 12.24 -2.36 8.88
C PHE A 146 11.69 -1.04 9.47
N SER A 147 11.10 -1.04 10.67
CA SER A 147 10.52 0.16 11.28
C SER A 147 11.56 1.24 11.58
N ARG A 148 12.77 0.84 11.99
CA ARG A 148 13.89 1.77 12.18
C ARG A 148 14.33 2.42 10.88
N GLU A 149 14.38 1.62 9.80
CA GLU A 149 14.79 2.09 8.48
C GLU A 149 13.87 3.20 7.94
N ILE A 150 12.56 3.09 8.12
CA ILE A 150 11.59 4.02 7.52
C ILE A 150 11.09 5.12 8.46
N ARG A 151 11.51 5.13 9.73
CA ARG A 151 11.01 6.06 10.76
C ARG A 151 11.08 7.51 10.31
N ASP A 152 12.27 7.98 9.94
CA ASP A 152 12.50 9.37 9.59
C ASP A 152 11.75 9.76 8.30
N ALA A 153 11.67 8.84 7.34
CA ALA A 153 10.92 9.02 6.12
C ALA A 153 9.41 9.21 6.39
N ILE A 154 8.83 8.40 7.29
CA ILE A 154 7.41 8.52 7.69
C ILE A 154 7.18 9.82 8.47
N GLN A 155 8.08 10.21 9.37
CA GLN A 155 7.95 11.45 10.13
C GLN A 155 7.99 12.70 9.22
N GLY A 156 8.83 12.66 8.18
CA GLY A 156 8.92 13.76 7.20
C GLY A 156 7.71 13.85 6.27
N SER A 157 7.32 12.73 5.66
CA SER A 157 6.25 12.69 4.64
C SER A 157 4.83 12.54 5.21
N ARG A 158 4.70 12.01 6.44
CA ARG A 158 3.42 11.77 7.15
C ARG A 158 2.36 11.06 6.31
N PRO A 159 2.66 9.92 5.70
CA PRO A 159 1.67 9.18 4.95
C PRO A 159 0.62 8.57 5.88
N LEU A 160 -0.56 8.28 5.34
CA LEU A 160 -1.49 7.39 6.04
C LEU A 160 -0.93 5.96 6.03
N VAL A 161 -0.61 5.40 7.19
CA VAL A 161 -0.02 4.06 7.30
C VAL A 161 -1.10 3.01 7.59
N VAL A 162 -1.16 1.99 6.75
CA VAL A 162 -2.03 0.82 6.91
C VAL A 162 -1.16 -0.44 7.02
N SER A 163 -1.19 -1.09 8.17
CA SER A 163 -0.39 -2.29 8.43
C SER A 163 -1.26 -3.54 8.56
N SER A 164 -0.83 -4.64 7.97
CA SER A 164 -1.41 -5.96 8.16
C SER A 164 -0.61 -6.84 9.14
N LEU A 165 0.25 -6.23 9.93
CA LEU A 165 1.07 -6.94 10.93
C LEU A 165 0.20 -7.48 12.05
N ALA A 166 0.18 -8.81 12.21
CA ALA A 166 -0.45 -9.45 13.35
C ALA A 166 0.52 -9.47 14.55
N GLY A 167 -0.04 -9.34 15.76
CA GLY A 167 0.72 -9.43 17.01
C GLY A 167 1.43 -8.16 17.46
N PHE A 168 1.22 -7.02 16.79
CA PHE A 168 1.68 -5.71 17.24
C PHE A 168 0.50 -4.84 17.64
N THR A 169 0.58 -4.25 18.83
CA THR A 169 -0.36 -3.23 19.25
C THR A 169 -0.02 -1.88 18.63
N GLN A 170 -0.99 -0.96 18.59
CA GLN A 170 -0.79 0.39 18.07
C GLN A 170 0.42 1.10 18.71
N MET A 171 0.68 0.84 19.98
CA MET A 171 1.79 1.42 20.76
C MET A 171 3.19 1.06 20.18
N TYR A 172 3.32 -0.06 19.45
CA TYR A 172 4.57 -0.43 18.78
C TYR A 172 4.72 0.18 17.38
N LEU A 173 3.66 0.82 16.89
CA LEU A 173 3.62 1.44 15.55
C LEU A 173 3.78 2.97 15.62
N GLN A 174 3.78 3.55 16.82
CA GLN A 174 4.05 4.95 17.10
C GLN A 174 5.55 5.17 17.39
#